data_db46b5a630f819eb0142a744d12e7c6a
#
_entry.id   db46b5a630f819eb0142a744d12e7c6a
#
_cell.length_a   1.000
_cell.length_b   1.000
_cell.length_c   1.000
_cell.angle_alpha   90.00
_cell.angle_beta   90.00
_cell.angle_gamma   90.00
#
_symmetry.space_group_name_H-M   'P 1'
#
loop_
_entity.id
_entity.type
_entity.pdbx_description
1 polymer ?
#
loop_
_entity_poly.entity_id
_entity_poly.type
_entity_poly.pdbx_seq_one_letter_code
_entity_poly.pdbx_strand_id
1 'polypeptide(L)'
;MAAARVEWLDAAKGIAILLVVCHHSLLYLGFLDIRFFPYWEINSVIALIRMPLFFFCAGITASFAVHRRPRAFWHKRLLPMVWVLAIWTLIYVAADQILPMRRDGLPVRFDLLHPQMNLWFIWVLAIFTALAPLLIRLNGLAVIAVFLVLD
;
A
#
# COMPACT_ATOMS: atom_id res chain seq x y z
N MET A 1 10.80 -11.42 26.63
CA MET A 1 11.73 -11.63 25.51
C MET A 1 11.29 -10.74 24.37
N ALA A 2 12.08 -9.75 23.98
CA ALA A 2 11.86 -8.95 22.79
C ALA A 2 11.94 -9.89 21.57
N ALA A 3 10.97 -9.77 20.65
CA ALA A 3 11.01 -10.53 19.41
C ALA A 3 12.27 -10.15 18.64
N ALA A 4 13.09 -11.12 18.24
CA ALA A 4 14.22 -10.86 17.37
C ALA A 4 13.72 -10.06 16.15
N ARG A 5 14.24 -8.85 16.01
CA ARG A 5 13.93 -7.95 14.90
C ARG A 5 14.60 -8.53 13.67
N VAL A 6 13.84 -8.71 12.62
CA VAL A 6 14.37 -9.28 11.38
C VAL A 6 14.88 -8.12 10.52
N GLU A 7 16.15 -7.77 10.72
CA GLU A 7 16.76 -6.56 10.13
C GLU A 7 16.66 -6.47 8.60
N TRP A 8 16.87 -7.58 7.91
CA TRP A 8 16.75 -7.60 6.45
C TRP A 8 15.33 -7.26 5.97
N LEU A 9 14.30 -7.64 6.74
CA LEU A 9 12.91 -7.38 6.40
C LEU A 9 12.56 -5.89 6.58
N ASP A 10 13.13 -5.26 7.61
CA ASP A 10 12.98 -3.82 7.81
C ASP A 10 13.75 -3.04 6.73
N ALA A 11 14.95 -3.50 6.35
CA ALA A 11 15.71 -2.92 5.25
C ALA A 11 14.96 -3.04 3.90
N ALA A 12 14.40 -4.21 3.60
CA ALA A 12 13.63 -4.43 2.36
C ALA A 12 12.41 -3.52 2.27
N LYS A 13 11.68 -3.31 3.38
CA LYS A 13 10.57 -2.34 3.44
C LYS A 13 11.05 -0.91 3.25
N GLY A 14 12.16 -0.54 3.87
CA GLY A 14 12.77 0.77 3.71
C GLY A 14 13.11 1.06 2.25
N ILE A 15 13.76 0.11 1.58
CA ILE A 15 14.07 0.20 0.16
C ILE A 15 12.79 0.34 -0.69
N ALA A 16 11.78 -0.50 -0.43
CA ALA A 16 10.52 -0.43 -1.17
C ALA A 16 9.84 0.94 -1.01
N ILE A 17 9.82 1.51 0.19
CA ILE A 17 9.27 2.85 0.45
C ILE A 17 10.08 3.94 -0.28
N LEU A 18 11.40 3.89 -0.25
CA LEU A 18 12.26 4.84 -0.98
C LEU A 18 11.97 4.80 -2.48
N LEU A 19 11.83 3.60 -3.06
CA LEU A 19 11.47 3.45 -4.48
C LEU A 19 10.08 4.02 -4.80
N VAL A 20 9.12 3.92 -3.87
CA VAL A 20 7.80 4.54 -4.00
C VAL A 20 7.90 6.06 -3.98
N VAL A 21 8.66 6.63 -3.03
CA VAL A 21 8.87 8.09 -2.93
C VAL A 21 9.55 8.62 -4.19
N CYS A 22 10.64 7.99 -4.63
CA CYS A 22 11.33 8.37 -5.86
C CYS A 22 10.38 8.36 -7.07
N HIS A 23 9.55 7.33 -7.21
CA HIS A 23 8.57 7.24 -8.29
C HIS A 23 7.60 8.42 -8.28
N HIS A 24 7.00 8.72 -7.14
CA HIS A 24 6.04 9.81 -7.06
C HIS A 24 6.70 11.17 -7.28
N SER A 25 7.91 11.38 -6.76
CA SER A 25 8.67 12.61 -7.01
C SER A 25 8.90 12.84 -8.51
N LEU A 26 9.23 11.78 -9.22
CA LEU A 26 9.48 11.85 -10.66
C LEU A 26 8.20 11.97 -11.49
N LEU A 27 7.08 11.41 -11.03
CA LEU A 27 5.77 11.70 -11.62
C LEU A 27 5.44 13.19 -11.51
N TYR A 28 5.69 13.80 -10.35
CA TYR A 28 5.47 15.26 -10.18
C TYR A 28 6.38 16.10 -11.07
N LEU A 29 7.64 15.72 -11.25
CA LEU A 29 8.54 16.36 -12.20
C LEU A 29 8.04 16.23 -13.63
N GLY A 30 7.50 15.08 -14.00
CA GLY A 30 6.87 14.86 -15.30
C GLY A 30 5.66 15.78 -15.56
N PHE A 31 4.91 16.15 -14.51
CA PHE A 31 3.84 17.14 -14.62
C PHE A 31 4.34 18.57 -14.87
N LEU A 32 5.57 18.85 -14.48
CA LEU A 32 6.27 20.10 -14.75
C LEU A 32 7.02 20.06 -16.10
N ASP A 33 6.79 19.03 -16.91
CA ASP A 33 7.46 18.78 -18.20
C ASP A 33 8.98 18.57 -18.10
N ILE A 34 9.48 18.27 -16.89
CA ILE A 34 10.87 17.92 -16.63
C ILE A 34 11.01 16.40 -16.80
N ARG A 35 11.61 15.99 -17.92
CA ARG A 35 11.77 14.58 -18.25
C ARG A 35 13.24 14.19 -18.19
N PHE A 36 13.55 13.21 -17.34
CA PHE A 36 14.86 12.59 -17.28
C PHE A 36 14.85 11.29 -18.09
N PHE A 37 15.57 11.25 -19.19
CA PHE A 37 15.84 10.01 -19.91
C PHE A 37 17.11 9.35 -19.32
N PRO A 38 17.19 8.09 -18.97
CA PRO A 38 16.31 6.94 -19.29
C PRO A 38 15.34 6.53 -18.16
N TYR A 39 14.92 7.47 -17.33
CA TYR A 39 14.18 7.18 -16.10
C TYR A 39 12.89 6.38 -16.31
N TRP A 40 12.11 6.67 -17.36
CA TRP A 40 10.83 6.01 -17.59
C TRP A 40 10.96 4.51 -17.83
N GLU A 41 12.01 4.10 -18.55
CA GLU A 41 12.31 2.70 -18.82
C GLU A 41 12.73 1.96 -17.55
N ILE A 42 13.67 2.56 -16.79
CA ILE A 42 14.12 2.02 -15.50
C ILE A 42 12.96 1.92 -14.51
N ASN A 43 12.11 2.94 -14.44
CA ASN A 43 10.97 2.96 -13.54
C ASN A 43 9.94 1.88 -13.87
N SER A 44 9.71 1.56 -15.13
CA SER A 44 8.82 0.47 -15.56
C SER A 44 9.30 -0.89 -15.04
N VAL A 45 10.61 -1.15 -15.10
CA VAL A 45 11.20 -2.36 -14.53
C VAL A 45 11.11 -2.38 -13.00
N ILE A 46 11.45 -1.26 -12.37
CA ILE A 46 11.38 -1.14 -10.89
C ILE A 46 9.94 -1.29 -10.38
N ALA A 47 8.94 -0.82 -11.16
CA ALA A 47 7.54 -0.95 -10.79
C ALA A 47 7.10 -2.40 -10.60
N LEU A 48 7.63 -3.32 -11.43
CA LEU A 48 7.35 -4.76 -11.33
C LEU A 48 7.85 -5.37 -10.00
N ILE A 49 8.89 -4.81 -9.40
CA ILE A 49 9.52 -5.33 -8.19
C ILE A 49 9.02 -4.60 -6.95
N ARG A 50 8.86 -3.29 -7.03
CA ARG A 50 8.57 -2.40 -5.90
C ARG A 50 7.32 -2.80 -5.13
N MET A 51 6.19 -2.99 -5.82
CA MET A 51 4.92 -3.34 -5.19
C MET A 51 4.89 -4.77 -4.67
N PRO A 52 5.26 -5.80 -5.44
CA PRO A 52 5.35 -7.17 -4.93
C PRO A 52 6.29 -7.31 -3.73
N LEU A 53 7.45 -6.66 -3.75
CA LEU A 53 8.40 -6.68 -2.64
C LEU A 53 7.78 -6.14 -1.35
N PHE A 54 7.06 -5.00 -1.44
CA PHE A 54 6.42 -4.41 -0.29
C PHE A 54 5.32 -5.31 0.27
N PHE A 55 4.43 -5.82 -0.58
CA PHE A 55 3.35 -6.73 -0.14
C PHE A 55 3.88 -8.04 0.43
N PHE A 56 4.94 -8.59 -0.15
CA PHE A 56 5.62 -9.77 0.37
C PHE A 56 6.15 -9.53 1.79
N CYS A 57 6.89 -8.45 1.99
CA CYS A 57 7.39 -8.06 3.31
C CYS A 57 6.27 -7.79 4.33
N ALA A 58 5.17 -7.16 3.87
CA ALA A 58 3.99 -6.91 4.69
C ALA A 58 3.30 -8.22 5.10
N GLY A 59 3.16 -9.17 4.17
CA GLY A 59 2.59 -10.50 4.41
C GLY A 59 3.38 -11.29 5.45
N ILE A 60 4.70 -11.37 5.33
CA ILE A 60 5.57 -12.02 6.32
C ILE A 60 5.38 -11.41 7.70
N THR A 61 5.41 -10.08 7.81
CA THR A 61 5.23 -9.42 9.10
C THR A 61 3.83 -9.57 9.67
N ALA A 62 2.80 -9.62 8.82
CA ALA A 62 1.42 -9.88 9.25
C ALA A 62 1.29 -11.31 9.80
N SER A 63 1.85 -12.30 9.11
CA SER A 63 1.88 -13.70 9.56
C SER A 63 2.45 -13.84 10.97
N PHE A 64 3.64 -13.28 11.22
CA PHE A 64 4.23 -13.31 12.57
C PHE A 64 3.37 -12.60 13.63
N ALA A 65 2.72 -11.50 13.27
CA ALA A 65 1.92 -10.73 14.20
C ALA A 65 0.60 -11.42 14.56
N VAL A 66 -0.06 -12.05 13.60
CA VAL A 66 -1.31 -12.82 13.80
C VAL A 66 -1.07 -14.01 14.74
N HIS A 67 -0.02 -14.79 14.49
CA HIS A 67 0.29 -15.96 15.32
C HIS A 67 0.63 -15.60 16.78
N ARG A 68 1.31 -14.48 17.00
CA ARG A 68 1.75 -14.10 18.35
C ARG A 68 0.67 -13.44 19.20
N ARG A 69 -0.12 -12.53 18.64
CA ARG A 69 -1.12 -11.72 19.38
C ARG A 69 -2.29 -11.33 18.48
N PRO A 70 -3.24 -12.23 18.21
CA PRO A 70 -4.32 -11.97 17.26
C PRO A 70 -5.20 -10.76 17.63
N ARG A 71 -5.51 -10.55 18.93
CA ARG A 71 -6.32 -9.39 19.37
C ARG A 71 -5.58 -8.06 19.22
N ALA A 72 -4.29 -8.03 19.53
CA ALA A 72 -3.48 -6.82 19.38
C ALA A 72 -3.16 -6.49 17.92
N PHE A 73 -3.28 -7.45 17.01
CA PHE A 73 -3.04 -7.30 15.58
C PHE A 73 -3.97 -6.23 14.98
N TRP A 74 -5.26 -6.30 15.26
CA TRP A 74 -6.25 -5.36 14.75
C TRP A 74 -5.98 -3.93 15.17
N HIS A 75 -5.76 -3.69 16.48
CA HIS A 75 -5.51 -2.35 17.00
C HIS A 75 -4.16 -1.77 16.57
N LYS A 76 -3.12 -2.61 16.48
CA LYS A 76 -1.77 -2.12 16.19
C LYS A 76 -1.44 -2.03 14.70
N ARG A 77 -2.18 -2.74 13.86
CA ARG A 77 -1.90 -2.81 12.44
C ARG A 77 -3.01 -2.24 11.58
N LEU A 78 -4.24 -2.73 11.73
CA LEU A 78 -5.34 -2.31 10.87
C LEU A 78 -5.84 -0.91 11.23
N LEU A 79 -6.04 -0.63 12.51
CA LEU A 79 -6.59 0.66 12.95
C LEU A 79 -5.76 1.87 12.48
N PRO A 80 -4.40 1.89 12.57
CA PRO A 80 -3.61 2.99 12.02
C PRO A 80 -3.77 3.17 10.52
N MET A 81 -3.91 2.09 9.73
CA MET A 81 -4.14 2.18 8.30
C MET A 81 -5.49 2.81 7.98
N VAL A 82 -6.55 2.39 8.68
CA VAL A 82 -7.89 2.97 8.54
C VAL A 82 -7.89 4.45 8.91
N TRP A 83 -7.18 4.83 9.99
CA TRP A 83 -7.01 6.23 10.39
C TRP A 83 -6.32 7.07 9.31
N VAL A 84 -5.22 6.58 8.78
CA VAL A 84 -4.49 7.27 7.69
C VAL A 84 -5.39 7.43 6.47
N LEU A 85 -6.12 6.39 6.05
CA LEU A 85 -7.08 6.47 4.96
C LEU A 85 -8.16 7.52 5.22
N ALA A 86 -8.76 7.51 6.42
CA ALA A 86 -9.82 8.44 6.78
C ALA A 86 -9.33 9.89 6.78
N ILE A 87 -8.19 10.17 7.42
CA ILE A 87 -7.62 11.52 7.50
C ILE A 87 -7.25 12.05 6.12
N TRP A 88 -6.53 11.27 5.31
CA TRP A 88 -6.12 11.70 3.97
C TRP A 88 -7.32 11.86 3.02
N THR A 89 -8.32 10.99 3.09
CA THR A 89 -9.55 11.16 2.31
C THR A 89 -10.26 12.45 2.71
N LEU A 90 -10.33 12.75 4.00
CA LEU A 90 -10.92 14.01 4.48
C LEU A 90 -10.12 15.24 3.98
N ILE A 91 -8.79 15.18 4.02
CA ILE A 91 -7.92 16.24 3.50
C ILE A 91 -8.15 16.45 2.01
N TYR A 92 -8.22 15.38 1.20
CA TYR A 92 -8.49 15.49 -0.22
C TYR A 92 -9.86 16.08 -0.52
N VAL A 93 -10.90 15.65 0.19
CA VAL A 93 -12.24 16.21 0.05
C VAL A 93 -12.27 17.69 0.44
N ALA A 94 -11.62 18.07 1.53
CA ALA A 94 -11.53 19.47 1.97
C ALA A 94 -10.72 20.33 0.98
N ALA A 95 -9.61 19.83 0.49
CA ALA A 95 -8.78 20.50 -0.50
C ALA A 95 -9.53 20.74 -1.82
N ASP A 96 -10.33 19.78 -2.28
CA ASP A 96 -11.15 19.90 -3.50
C ASP A 96 -12.23 20.99 -3.37
N GLN A 97 -12.72 21.25 -2.15
CA GLN A 97 -13.67 22.35 -1.90
C GLN A 97 -13.00 23.72 -1.95
N ILE A 98 -11.74 23.84 -1.53
CA ILE A 98 -11.01 25.11 -1.42
C ILE A 98 -10.27 25.41 -2.74
N LEU A 99 -9.64 24.41 -3.31
CA LEU A 99 -8.86 24.50 -4.54
C LEU A 99 -9.39 23.42 -5.48
N PRO A 100 -10.34 23.71 -6.38
CA PRO A 100 -10.86 22.72 -7.30
C PRO A 100 -9.73 22.23 -8.22
N MET A 101 -8.97 21.24 -7.75
CA MET A 101 -7.89 20.56 -8.48
C MET A 101 -8.46 19.59 -9.51
N ARG A 102 -9.51 19.99 -10.19
CA ARG A 102 -10.22 19.14 -11.15
C ARG A 102 -9.42 19.00 -12.42
N ARG A 103 -8.67 17.92 -12.54
CA ARG A 103 -8.05 17.55 -13.82
C ARG A 103 -9.06 16.95 -14.80
N ASP A 104 -10.08 16.23 -14.27
CA ASP A 104 -11.05 15.49 -15.08
C ASP A 104 -12.50 15.95 -14.85
N GLY A 105 -12.72 17.09 -14.19
CA GLY A 105 -14.05 17.63 -13.90
C GLY A 105 -14.89 16.82 -12.91
N LEU A 106 -14.39 15.70 -12.40
CA LEU A 106 -15.10 14.87 -11.43
C LEU A 106 -14.77 15.31 -10.00
N PRO A 107 -15.78 15.52 -9.12
CA PRO A 107 -15.55 15.88 -7.75
C PRO A 107 -14.85 14.74 -6.99
N VAL A 108 -13.93 15.07 -6.10
CA VAL A 108 -13.39 14.13 -5.15
C VAL A 108 -14.55 13.67 -4.24
N ARG A 109 -14.89 12.38 -4.29
CA ARG A 109 -15.95 11.81 -3.45
C ARG A 109 -15.33 10.99 -2.34
N PHE A 110 -16.01 10.96 -1.21
CA PHE A 110 -15.69 10.02 -0.15
C PHE A 110 -16.16 8.63 -0.60
N ASP A 111 -15.28 7.89 -1.25
CA ASP A 111 -15.53 6.54 -1.72
C ASP A 111 -14.50 5.59 -1.10
N LEU A 112 -14.98 4.72 -0.23
CA LEU A 112 -14.15 3.71 0.42
C LEU A 112 -13.77 2.55 -0.52
N LEU A 113 -14.52 2.35 -1.60
CA LEU A 113 -14.26 1.29 -2.57
C LEU A 113 -13.28 1.73 -3.66
N HIS A 114 -13.27 3.03 -3.98
CA HIS A 114 -12.39 3.61 -4.98
C HIS A 114 -11.53 4.71 -4.34
N PRO A 115 -10.45 4.33 -3.63
CA PRO A 115 -9.59 5.28 -2.93
C PRO A 115 -8.94 6.24 -3.91
N GLN A 116 -8.91 7.50 -3.52
CA GLN A 116 -8.37 8.59 -4.33
C GLN A 116 -6.85 8.49 -4.48
N MET A 117 -6.35 8.80 -5.68
CA MET A 117 -4.94 8.97 -5.99
C MET A 117 -4.03 7.86 -5.40
N ASN A 118 -3.07 8.23 -4.55
CA ASN A 118 -2.06 7.33 -3.99
C ASN A 118 -2.57 6.49 -2.79
N LEU A 119 -3.81 6.72 -2.33
CA LEU A 119 -4.38 6.02 -1.17
C LEU A 119 -4.75 4.56 -1.48
N TRP A 120 -4.90 4.20 -2.76
CA TRP A 120 -5.20 2.84 -3.19
C TRP A 120 -4.27 1.80 -2.56
N PHE A 121 -2.98 2.16 -2.42
CA PHE A 121 -1.97 1.27 -1.86
C PHE A 121 -2.24 0.94 -0.38
N ILE A 122 -2.53 1.97 0.44
CA ILE A 122 -2.85 1.79 1.86
C ILE A 122 -4.17 1.03 2.01
N TRP A 123 -5.13 1.29 1.12
CA TRP A 123 -6.42 0.61 1.08
C TRP A 123 -6.25 -0.89 0.80
N VAL A 124 -5.51 -1.26 -0.24
CA VAL A 124 -5.20 -2.66 -0.56
C VAL A 124 -4.44 -3.32 0.60
N LEU A 125 -3.46 -2.63 1.19
CA LEU A 125 -2.72 -3.12 2.34
C LEU A 125 -3.62 -3.34 3.55
N ALA A 126 -4.60 -2.48 3.79
CA ALA A 126 -5.59 -2.65 4.86
C ALA A 126 -6.48 -3.88 4.63
N ILE A 127 -6.93 -4.10 3.39
CA ILE A 127 -7.70 -5.31 3.03
C ILE A 127 -6.86 -6.57 3.25
N PHE A 128 -5.62 -6.64 2.73
CA PHE A 128 -4.75 -7.79 2.95
C PHE A 128 -4.47 -8.02 4.43
N THR A 129 -4.28 -6.94 5.18
CA THR A 129 -4.10 -7.03 6.63
C THR A 129 -5.37 -7.55 7.31
N ALA A 130 -6.55 -7.11 6.89
CA ALA A 130 -7.81 -7.59 7.42
C ALA A 130 -8.05 -9.08 7.09
N LEU A 131 -7.68 -9.53 5.91
CA LEU A 131 -7.84 -10.92 5.47
C LEU A 131 -6.73 -11.85 6.00
N ALA A 132 -5.59 -11.32 6.46
CA ALA A 132 -4.45 -12.13 6.90
C ALA A 132 -4.80 -13.23 7.91
N PRO A 133 -5.63 -13.00 8.96
CA PRO A 133 -6.00 -14.05 9.91
C PRO A 133 -6.81 -15.19 9.29
N LEU A 134 -7.54 -14.92 8.22
CA LEU A 134 -8.30 -15.91 7.46
C LEU A 134 -7.38 -16.69 6.53
N LEU A 135 -6.56 -15.98 5.75
CA LEU A 135 -5.63 -16.56 4.78
C LEU A 135 -4.60 -17.49 5.44
N ILE A 136 -4.13 -17.17 6.65
CA ILE A 136 -3.19 -18.00 7.39
C ILE A 136 -3.82 -19.35 7.82
N ARG A 137 -5.15 -19.41 7.95
CA ARG A 137 -5.86 -20.66 8.27
C ARG A 137 -6.10 -21.56 7.06
N LEU A 138 -5.99 -21.01 5.86
CA LEU A 138 -6.12 -21.77 4.63
C LEU A 138 -4.80 -22.49 4.31
N ASN A 139 -4.90 -23.72 3.81
CA ASN A 139 -3.74 -24.42 3.27
C ASN A 139 -3.17 -23.61 2.10
N GLY A 140 -1.83 -23.56 1.96
CA GLY A 140 -1.17 -22.80 0.89
C GLY A 140 -1.71 -23.13 -0.50
N LEU A 141 -2.09 -24.38 -0.75
CA LEU A 141 -2.73 -24.81 -2.01
C LEU A 141 -4.10 -24.16 -2.23
N ALA A 142 -4.90 -24.00 -1.17
CA ALA A 142 -6.19 -23.31 -1.27
C ALA A 142 -6.02 -21.82 -1.59
N VAL A 143 -4.99 -21.17 -1.06
CA VAL A 143 -4.66 -19.77 -1.38
C VAL A 143 -4.27 -19.65 -2.85
N ILE A 144 -3.41 -20.51 -3.35
CA ILE A 144 -3.01 -20.54 -4.77
C ILE A 144 -4.23 -20.79 -5.66
N ALA A 145 -5.10 -21.74 -5.30
CA ALA A 145 -6.32 -22.02 -6.08
C ALA A 145 -7.27 -20.82 -6.15
N VAL A 146 -7.43 -20.06 -5.06
CA VAL A 146 -8.25 -18.83 -5.05
C VAL A 146 -7.66 -17.77 -5.99
N PHE A 147 -6.34 -17.60 -6.01
CA PHE A 147 -5.70 -16.67 -6.93
C PHE A 147 -5.84 -17.07 -8.39
N LEU A 148 -5.74 -18.37 -8.70
CA LEU A 148 -5.89 -18.89 -10.07
C LEU A 148 -7.33 -18.81 -10.60
N VAL A 149 -8.33 -18.74 -9.74
CA VAL A 149 -9.75 -18.63 -10.12
C VAL A 149 -10.16 -17.16 -10.32
N LEU A 150 -9.44 -16.21 -9.70
CA LEU A 150 -9.75 -14.78 -9.77
C LEU A 150 -9.01 -14.06 -10.93
N ASP A 151 -8.12 -14.77 -11.65
CA ASP A 151 -7.38 -14.29 -12.80
C ASP A 151 -8.08 -14.72 -14.10
#